data_ce6f69548468035c574cb266d7cf7d28
#
_entry.id   ce6f69548468035c574cb266d7cf7d28
#
_cell.length_a   1.000
_cell.length_b   1.000
_cell.length_c   1.000
_cell.angle_alpha   90.00
_cell.angle_beta   90.00
_cell.angle_gamma   90.00
#
_symmetry.space_group_name_H-M   'P 1'
#
loop_
_entity.id
_entity.type
_entity.pdbx_description
1 polymer ?
#
loop_
_entity_poly.entity_id
_entity_poly.type
_entity_poly.pdbx_seq_one_letter_code
_entity_poly.pdbx_strand_id
1 'polypeptide(L)'
;KIQQKAEEAGITPQAYVDGMAVGVKELWKLLDISYDKFIRTTDDYHEKVVAQVFERLLAQDDIYLGEYSGWYSVSDEEFFTESQLAEVFRDEAGNVTGGIAPSGHEVEWVSEESYFLRLSKYQDRLVEFFKSHPDFITPDGRLNEMLRNFIEPGLEDLAVSRTTFTWGVPVPSNPKHVVYVWIDALLNYATALGYGQDEHGNFDKFWNGTVFHMVGKDILRFHSIYWPI
;
A
#
# COMPACT_ATOMS: atom_id res chain seq x y z
N LYS A 1 -8.76 10.82 3.04
CA LYS A 1 -7.78 11.91 3.28
C LYS A 1 -7.68 12.86 2.11
N ILE A 2 -7.26 12.42 0.89
CA ILE A 2 -7.17 13.30 -0.30
C ILE A 2 -8.55 13.86 -0.67
N GLN A 3 -9.59 13.01 -0.75
CA GLN A 3 -10.95 13.43 -1.05
C GLN A 3 -11.42 14.51 -0.06
N GLN A 4 -11.22 14.29 1.24
CA GLN A 4 -11.57 15.25 2.29
C GLN A 4 -10.82 16.58 2.12
N LYS A 5 -9.51 16.54 1.86
CA LYS A 5 -8.71 17.76 1.64
C LYS A 5 -9.13 18.54 0.40
N ALA A 6 -9.52 17.84 -0.66
CA ALA A 6 -10.04 18.45 -1.87
C ALA A 6 -11.41 19.13 -1.61
N GLU A 7 -12.29 18.46 -0.86
CA GLU A 7 -13.59 19.01 -0.43
C GLU A 7 -13.40 20.27 0.44
N GLU A 8 -12.48 20.25 1.43
CA GLU A 8 -12.12 21.41 2.24
C GLU A 8 -11.61 22.59 1.39
N ALA A 9 -10.88 22.28 0.30
CA ALA A 9 -10.36 23.28 -0.64
C ALA A 9 -11.36 23.71 -1.73
N GLY A 10 -12.53 23.08 -1.82
CA GLY A 10 -13.55 23.34 -2.83
C GLY A 10 -13.16 22.95 -4.26
N ILE A 11 -12.27 21.95 -4.43
CA ILE A 11 -11.78 21.48 -5.72
C ILE A 11 -11.94 19.96 -5.82
N THR A 12 -11.71 19.39 -7.01
CA THR A 12 -11.71 17.94 -7.19
C THR A 12 -10.48 17.27 -6.60
N PRO A 13 -10.54 16.00 -6.17
CA PRO A 13 -9.37 15.25 -5.72
C PRO A 13 -8.23 15.26 -6.75
N GLN A 14 -8.55 15.15 -8.05
CA GLN A 14 -7.57 15.22 -9.12
C GLN A 14 -6.85 16.58 -9.16
N ALA A 15 -7.60 17.68 -9.13
CA ALA A 15 -7.01 19.02 -9.12
C ALA A 15 -6.13 19.26 -7.88
N TYR A 16 -6.53 18.69 -6.74
CA TYR A 16 -5.74 18.77 -5.51
C TYR A 16 -4.38 18.09 -5.66
N VAL A 17 -4.33 16.84 -6.13
CA VAL A 17 -3.06 16.11 -6.30
C VAL A 17 -2.24 16.63 -7.48
N ASP A 18 -2.86 17.24 -8.51
CA ASP A 18 -2.17 17.92 -9.59
C ASP A 18 -1.37 19.11 -9.07
N GLY A 19 -1.97 19.93 -8.20
CA GLY A 19 -1.30 21.03 -7.53
C GLY A 19 -0.13 20.58 -6.66
N MET A 20 -0.30 19.48 -5.90
CA MET A 20 0.78 18.89 -5.11
C MET A 20 1.95 18.44 -5.99
N ALA A 21 1.66 17.77 -7.13
CA ALA A 21 2.69 17.30 -8.03
C ALA A 21 3.52 18.45 -8.64
N VAL A 22 2.89 19.59 -8.94
CA VAL A 22 3.60 20.80 -9.39
C VAL A 22 4.55 21.25 -8.30
N GLY A 23 4.09 21.39 -7.05
CA GLY A 23 4.94 21.86 -5.93
C GLY A 23 6.12 20.93 -5.68
N VAL A 24 5.94 19.60 -5.77
CA VAL A 24 7.04 18.62 -5.65
C VAL A 24 8.06 18.80 -6.76
N LYS A 25 7.64 18.97 -8.01
CA LYS A 25 8.56 19.18 -9.15
C LYS A 25 9.33 20.49 -9.02
N GLU A 26 8.71 21.56 -8.53
CA GLU A 26 9.39 22.83 -8.26
C GLU A 26 10.44 22.69 -7.14
N LEU A 27 10.11 21.96 -6.06
CA LEU A 27 11.06 21.64 -5.00
C LEU A 27 12.25 20.83 -5.52
N TRP A 28 12.00 19.83 -6.34
CA TRP A 28 13.07 19.00 -6.93
C TRP A 28 13.98 19.82 -7.86
N LYS A 29 13.40 20.74 -8.62
CA LYS A 29 14.17 21.69 -9.42
C LYS A 29 15.05 22.60 -8.55
N LEU A 30 14.52 23.09 -7.42
CA LEU A 30 15.28 23.91 -6.47
C LEU A 30 16.45 23.13 -5.85
N LEU A 31 16.28 21.83 -5.61
CA LEU A 31 17.29 20.94 -5.03
C LEU A 31 18.22 20.30 -6.07
N ASP A 32 18.10 20.68 -7.34
CA ASP A 32 18.85 20.12 -8.48
C ASP A 32 18.74 18.58 -8.56
N ILE A 33 17.55 18.04 -8.28
CA ILE A 33 17.26 16.60 -8.38
C ILE A 33 16.92 16.27 -9.82
N SER A 34 17.70 15.40 -10.44
CA SER A 34 17.43 14.83 -11.76
C SER A 34 16.67 13.50 -11.64
N TYR A 35 15.77 13.23 -12.58
CA TYR A 35 15.03 11.98 -12.69
C TYR A 35 14.66 11.71 -14.16
N ASP A 36 14.60 10.44 -14.55
CA ASP A 36 14.18 10.06 -15.90
C ASP A 36 12.67 10.02 -16.05
N LYS A 37 11.95 9.65 -14.99
CA LYS A 37 10.49 9.57 -15.00
C LYS A 37 9.88 9.97 -13.65
N PHE A 38 8.85 10.80 -13.71
CA PHE A 38 8.00 11.18 -12.58
C PHE A 38 6.64 10.51 -12.79
N ILE A 39 6.43 9.37 -12.14
CA ILE A 39 5.17 8.64 -12.23
C ILE A 39 4.15 9.16 -11.23
N ARG A 40 2.89 9.10 -11.63
CA ARG A 40 1.76 9.36 -10.76
C ARG A 40 0.79 8.19 -10.80
N THR A 41 0.26 7.80 -9.65
CA THR A 41 -0.76 6.75 -9.56
C THR A 41 -2.10 7.14 -10.17
N THR A 42 -2.27 8.42 -10.54
CA THR A 42 -3.41 8.95 -11.29
C THR A 42 -3.18 9.01 -12.80
N ASP A 43 -2.09 8.43 -13.31
CA ASP A 43 -1.88 8.31 -14.75
C ASP A 43 -2.75 7.17 -15.31
N ASP A 44 -3.51 7.42 -16.38
CA ASP A 44 -4.47 6.48 -16.97
C ASP A 44 -3.88 5.09 -17.25
N TYR A 45 -2.63 5.06 -17.74
CA TYR A 45 -1.95 3.79 -18.03
C TYR A 45 -1.64 3.00 -16.77
N HIS A 46 -1.33 3.70 -15.67
CA HIS A 46 -1.07 3.07 -14.38
C HIS A 46 -2.36 2.47 -13.81
N GLU A 47 -3.44 3.24 -13.74
CA GLU A 47 -4.73 2.78 -13.23
C GLU A 47 -5.24 1.54 -13.97
N LYS A 48 -5.09 1.51 -15.31
CA LYS A 48 -5.45 0.33 -16.12
C LYS A 48 -4.67 -0.92 -15.72
N VAL A 49 -3.36 -0.78 -15.50
CA VAL A 49 -2.51 -1.92 -15.12
C VAL A 49 -2.83 -2.38 -13.71
N VAL A 50 -3.05 -1.46 -12.77
CA VAL A 50 -3.47 -1.79 -11.40
C VAL A 50 -4.75 -2.62 -11.41
N ALA A 51 -5.76 -2.18 -12.16
CA ALA A 51 -7.01 -2.91 -12.33
C ALA A 51 -6.81 -4.32 -12.92
N GLN A 52 -5.99 -4.44 -13.95
CA GLN A 52 -5.68 -5.73 -14.58
C GLN A 52 -4.92 -6.69 -13.65
N VAL A 53 -3.95 -6.19 -12.90
CA VAL A 53 -3.18 -6.99 -11.94
C VAL A 53 -4.08 -7.44 -10.80
N PHE A 54 -4.95 -6.58 -10.29
CA PHE A 54 -5.91 -6.95 -9.24
C PHE A 54 -6.81 -8.11 -9.70
N GLU A 55 -7.43 -8.02 -10.89
CA GLU A 55 -8.26 -9.08 -11.45
C GLU A 55 -7.48 -10.38 -11.69
N ARG A 56 -6.23 -10.28 -12.11
CA ARG A 56 -5.35 -11.44 -12.27
C ARG A 56 -5.10 -12.14 -10.93
N LEU A 57 -4.77 -11.40 -9.88
CA LEU A 57 -4.57 -11.94 -8.54
C LEU A 57 -5.85 -12.57 -7.97
N LEU A 58 -7.01 -11.95 -8.25
CA LEU A 58 -8.32 -12.51 -7.90
C LEU A 58 -8.59 -13.84 -8.63
N ALA A 59 -8.31 -13.89 -9.93
CA ALA A 59 -8.48 -15.12 -10.73
C ALA A 59 -7.52 -16.26 -10.33
N GLN A 60 -6.38 -15.94 -9.72
CA GLN A 60 -5.38 -16.90 -9.20
C GLN A 60 -5.65 -17.32 -7.76
N ASP A 61 -6.73 -16.86 -7.13
CA ASP A 61 -7.04 -17.05 -5.71
C ASP A 61 -5.92 -16.52 -4.77
N ASP A 62 -5.18 -15.52 -5.22
CA ASP A 62 -4.25 -14.77 -4.39
C ASP A 62 -4.92 -13.58 -3.69
N ILE A 63 -6.07 -13.13 -4.21
CA ILE A 63 -6.98 -12.20 -3.59
C ILE A 63 -8.34 -12.89 -3.39
N TYR A 64 -8.98 -12.65 -2.25
CA TYR A 64 -10.33 -13.16 -1.93
C TYR A 64 -11.17 -12.10 -1.22
N LEU A 65 -12.49 -12.20 -1.35
CA LEU A 65 -13.43 -11.33 -0.63
C LEU A 65 -13.64 -11.85 0.78
N GLY A 66 -13.56 -10.97 1.75
CA GLY A 66 -13.78 -11.27 3.16
C GLY A 66 -14.38 -10.07 3.89
N GLU A 67 -14.57 -10.22 5.18
CA GLU A 67 -15.01 -9.14 6.06
C GLU A 67 -13.88 -8.79 7.03
N TYR A 68 -13.57 -7.51 7.14
CA TYR A 68 -12.58 -7.00 8.07
C TYR A 68 -13.27 -6.17 9.14
N SER A 69 -12.94 -6.46 10.39
CA SER A 69 -13.42 -5.69 11.52
C SER A 69 -12.24 -5.34 12.41
N GLY A 70 -12.13 -4.09 12.83
CA GLY A 70 -11.03 -3.64 13.67
C GLY A 70 -11.15 -2.17 14.06
N TRP A 71 -10.21 -1.73 14.87
CA TRP A 71 -10.09 -0.33 15.29
C TRP A 71 -9.36 0.45 14.19
N TYR A 72 -10.07 1.33 13.50
CA TYR A 72 -9.56 2.08 12.35
C TYR A 72 -9.24 3.53 12.73
N SER A 73 -8.03 3.96 12.45
CA SER A 73 -7.64 5.37 12.51
C SER A 73 -7.80 6.00 11.12
N VAL A 74 -8.72 6.93 11.00
CA VAL A 74 -8.95 7.69 9.75
C VAL A 74 -7.73 8.53 9.37
N SER A 75 -7.02 9.07 10.38
CA SER A 75 -5.85 9.92 10.17
C SER A 75 -4.63 9.17 9.70
N ASP A 76 -4.46 7.93 10.17
CA ASP A 76 -3.32 7.05 9.82
C ASP A 76 -3.64 6.18 8.61
N GLU A 77 -4.94 6.07 8.25
CA GLU A 77 -5.44 5.15 7.22
C GLU A 77 -5.04 3.69 7.52
N GLU A 78 -5.02 3.32 8.82
CA GLU A 78 -4.56 2.01 9.29
C GLU A 78 -5.54 1.41 10.30
N PHE A 79 -5.64 0.08 10.27
CA PHE A 79 -6.35 -0.72 11.25
C PHE A 79 -5.41 -1.20 12.35
N PHE A 80 -5.94 -1.26 13.56
CA PHE A 80 -5.23 -1.71 14.74
C PHE A 80 -6.01 -2.82 15.44
N THR A 81 -5.32 -3.78 15.98
CA THR A 81 -5.86 -4.68 16.99
C THR A 81 -5.91 -3.95 18.33
N GLU A 82 -6.74 -4.43 19.25
CA GLU A 82 -6.81 -3.85 20.61
C GLU A 82 -5.42 -3.78 21.28
N SER A 83 -4.59 -4.80 21.09
CA SER A 83 -3.24 -4.88 21.67
C SER A 83 -2.24 -3.91 21.06
N GLN A 84 -2.54 -3.34 19.89
CA GLN A 84 -1.71 -2.35 19.21
C GLN A 84 -2.06 -0.91 19.57
N LEU A 85 -3.21 -0.68 20.24
CA LEU A 85 -3.59 0.65 20.68
C LEU A 85 -2.70 1.13 21.82
N ALA A 86 -2.31 2.40 21.77
CA ALA A 86 -1.58 3.06 22.84
C ALA A 86 -2.44 3.24 24.10
N GLU A 87 -3.75 3.47 23.90
CA GLU A 87 -4.76 3.59 24.95
C GLU A 87 -6.06 2.92 24.50
N VAL A 88 -6.73 2.22 25.42
CA VAL A 88 -7.99 1.50 25.15
C VAL A 88 -9.08 2.07 26.04
N PHE A 89 -10.16 2.55 25.45
CA PHE A 89 -11.34 3.03 26.16
C PHE A 89 -12.33 1.89 26.36
N ARG A 90 -12.88 1.79 27.60
CA ARG A 90 -13.83 0.74 27.97
C ARG A 90 -15.07 1.34 28.63
N ASP A 91 -16.22 0.70 28.39
CA ASP A 91 -17.45 1.00 29.11
C ASP A 91 -17.45 0.39 30.56
N GLU A 92 -18.52 0.65 31.30
CA GLU A 92 -18.69 0.13 32.66
C GLU A 92 -18.76 -1.42 32.71
N ALA A 93 -19.09 -2.07 31.60
CA ALA A 93 -19.13 -3.52 31.46
C ALA A 93 -17.78 -4.12 31.02
N GLY A 94 -16.78 -3.27 30.75
CA GLY A 94 -15.44 -3.67 30.32
C GLY A 94 -15.28 -3.89 28.81
N ASN A 95 -16.33 -3.62 28.00
CA ASN A 95 -16.23 -3.71 26.54
C ASN A 95 -15.41 -2.56 26.01
N VAL A 96 -14.61 -2.82 24.97
CA VAL A 96 -13.85 -1.77 24.30
C VAL A 96 -14.78 -0.90 23.47
N THR A 97 -14.73 0.41 23.67
CA THR A 97 -15.55 1.40 22.98
C THR A 97 -14.78 2.32 22.05
N GLY A 98 -13.45 2.28 22.11
CA GLY A 98 -12.56 3.10 21.32
C GLY A 98 -11.12 3.02 21.83
N GLY A 99 -10.26 3.89 21.38
CA GLY A 99 -8.87 3.99 21.83
C GLY A 99 -8.07 5.02 21.07
N ILE A 100 -6.77 5.05 21.37
CA ILE A 100 -5.80 5.91 20.71
C ILE A 100 -4.77 5.03 20.01
N ALA A 101 -4.54 5.28 18.73
CA ALA A 101 -3.48 4.66 17.95
C ALA A 101 -2.08 5.08 18.47
N PRO A 102 -1.00 4.35 18.17
CA PRO A 102 0.37 4.74 18.53
C PRO A 102 0.80 6.11 18.01
N SER A 103 0.16 6.58 16.94
CA SER A 103 0.34 7.94 16.36
C SER A 103 -0.31 9.06 17.18
N GLY A 104 -1.15 8.72 18.18
CA GLY A 104 -1.90 9.67 18.99
C GLY A 104 -3.28 10.04 18.43
N HIS A 105 -3.73 9.40 17.33
CA HIS A 105 -5.05 9.63 16.77
C HIS A 105 -6.09 8.67 17.38
N GLU A 106 -7.35 9.16 17.47
CA GLU A 106 -8.47 8.32 17.87
C GLU A 106 -8.79 7.26 16.82
N VAL A 107 -9.29 6.11 17.32
CA VAL A 107 -9.77 5.01 16.48
C VAL A 107 -11.25 4.75 16.71
N GLU A 108 -11.93 4.29 15.66
CA GLU A 108 -13.32 3.85 15.69
C GLU A 108 -13.43 2.39 15.23
N TRP A 109 -14.45 1.67 15.72
CA TRP A 109 -14.70 0.31 15.28
C TRP A 109 -15.35 0.31 13.91
N VAL A 110 -14.68 -0.28 12.93
CA VAL A 110 -15.17 -0.43 11.56
C VAL A 110 -15.29 -1.91 11.22
N SER A 111 -16.42 -2.29 10.64
CA SER A 111 -16.60 -3.59 9.99
C SER A 111 -16.92 -3.31 8.52
N GLU A 112 -16.07 -3.77 7.64
CA GLU A 112 -16.13 -3.48 6.21
C GLU A 112 -15.85 -4.73 5.39
N GLU A 113 -16.65 -4.96 4.33
CA GLU A 113 -16.31 -5.94 3.31
C GLU A 113 -15.06 -5.46 2.56
N SER A 114 -14.06 -6.31 2.45
CA SER A 114 -12.80 -5.98 1.81
C SER A 114 -12.25 -7.18 1.04
N TYR A 115 -11.48 -6.92 0.00
CA TYR A 115 -10.64 -7.93 -0.60
C TYR A 115 -9.34 -8.06 0.17
N PHE A 116 -8.85 -9.31 0.32
CA PHE A 116 -7.62 -9.64 1.04
C PHE A 116 -6.61 -10.29 0.11
N LEU A 117 -5.38 -9.82 0.14
CA LEU A 117 -4.23 -10.48 -0.47
C LEU A 117 -3.70 -11.55 0.49
N ARG A 118 -3.59 -12.81 0.02
CA ARG A 118 -3.12 -13.97 0.79
C ARG A 118 -1.61 -13.93 1.01
N LEU A 119 -1.12 -13.01 1.83
CA LEU A 119 0.30 -12.95 2.18
C LEU A 119 0.75 -14.22 2.91
N SER A 120 -0.11 -14.78 3.75
CA SER A 120 0.14 -16.02 4.50
C SER A 120 0.53 -17.19 3.60
N LYS A 121 -0.03 -17.29 2.38
CA LYS A 121 0.31 -18.30 1.36
C LYS A 121 1.79 -18.26 0.94
N TYR A 122 2.41 -17.10 1.05
CA TYR A 122 3.78 -16.85 0.57
C TYR A 122 4.83 -16.85 1.68
N GLN A 123 4.43 -17.09 2.94
CA GLN A 123 5.30 -17.06 4.12
C GLN A 123 6.60 -17.85 3.91
N ASP A 124 6.50 -19.15 3.63
CA ASP A 124 7.67 -20.02 3.54
C ASP A 124 8.56 -19.65 2.36
N ARG A 125 7.96 -19.25 1.23
CA ARG A 125 8.69 -18.80 0.05
C ARG A 125 9.46 -17.50 0.33
N LEU A 126 8.88 -16.57 1.07
CA LEU A 126 9.54 -15.33 1.44
C LEU A 126 10.69 -15.57 2.43
N VAL A 127 10.49 -16.46 3.41
CA VAL A 127 11.55 -16.89 4.34
C VAL A 127 12.75 -17.48 3.59
N GLU A 128 12.50 -18.36 2.63
CA GLU A 128 13.55 -18.95 1.81
C GLU A 128 14.24 -17.92 0.92
N PHE A 129 13.49 -16.97 0.38
CA PHE A 129 14.04 -15.87 -0.40
C PHE A 129 15.02 -15.02 0.44
N PHE A 130 14.67 -14.62 1.66
CA PHE A 130 15.58 -13.87 2.52
C PHE A 130 16.84 -14.66 2.93
N LYS A 131 16.70 -15.98 3.14
CA LYS A 131 17.86 -16.83 3.44
C LYS A 131 18.83 -16.92 2.26
N SER A 132 18.30 -17.01 1.05
CA SER A 132 19.11 -17.11 -0.18
C SER A 132 19.63 -15.77 -0.70
N HIS A 133 19.07 -14.64 -0.23
CA HIS A 133 19.43 -13.29 -0.63
C HIS A 133 19.68 -12.39 0.60
N PRO A 134 20.76 -12.64 1.36
CA PRO A 134 21.04 -11.91 2.60
C PRO A 134 21.27 -10.40 2.37
N ASP A 135 21.69 -10.01 1.17
CA ASP A 135 21.94 -8.62 0.79
C ASP A 135 20.70 -7.89 0.22
N PHE A 136 19.53 -8.54 0.25
CA PHE A 136 18.31 -7.95 -0.32
C PHE A 136 17.84 -6.69 0.41
N ILE A 137 18.11 -6.61 1.72
CA ILE A 137 17.81 -5.43 2.55
C ILE A 137 19.11 -4.93 3.18
N THR A 138 19.44 -3.67 2.93
CA THR A 138 20.61 -3.01 3.50
C THR A 138 20.21 -1.75 4.26
N PRO A 139 20.74 -1.49 5.46
CA PRO A 139 21.73 -2.27 6.24
C PRO A 139 21.10 -3.46 6.98
N ASP A 140 21.92 -4.41 7.41
CA ASP A 140 21.52 -5.67 8.08
C ASP A 140 20.56 -5.48 9.27
N GLY A 141 20.69 -4.37 10.01
CA GLY A 141 19.78 -4.03 11.09
C GLY A 141 18.33 -3.92 10.63
N ARG A 142 18.08 -3.52 9.39
CA ARG A 142 16.75 -3.40 8.80
C ARG A 142 16.21 -4.77 8.34
N LEU A 143 17.07 -5.64 7.84
CA LEU A 143 16.71 -7.03 7.57
C LEU A 143 16.25 -7.73 8.86
N ASN A 144 17.03 -7.60 9.94
CA ASN A 144 16.69 -8.19 11.22
C ASN A 144 15.37 -7.65 11.81
N GLU A 145 15.08 -6.37 11.61
CA GLU A 145 13.81 -5.74 12.00
C GLU A 145 12.64 -6.38 11.24
N MET A 146 12.75 -6.55 9.93
CA MET A 146 11.71 -7.18 9.11
C MET A 146 11.48 -8.64 9.50
N LEU A 147 12.56 -9.40 9.70
CA LEU A 147 12.47 -10.81 10.13
C LEU A 147 11.73 -10.94 11.47
N ARG A 148 12.17 -10.23 12.49
CA ARG A 148 11.63 -10.35 13.85
C ARG A 148 10.21 -9.82 14.00
N ASN A 149 9.91 -8.69 13.36
CA ASN A 149 8.64 -8.00 13.60
C ASN A 149 7.51 -8.49 12.70
N PHE A 150 7.83 -9.04 11.52
CA PHE A 150 6.81 -9.36 10.52
C PHE A 150 6.88 -10.80 10.00
N ILE A 151 8.08 -11.38 9.85
CA ILE A 151 8.23 -12.71 9.28
C ILE A 151 8.12 -13.81 10.33
N GLU A 152 8.85 -13.70 11.45
CA GLU A 152 8.85 -14.71 12.53
C GLU A 152 7.47 -14.89 13.20
N PRO A 153 6.67 -13.83 13.41
CA PRO A 153 5.31 -14.00 13.94
C PRO A 153 4.34 -14.68 12.97
N GLY A 154 4.68 -14.74 11.68
CA GLY A 154 3.83 -15.19 10.60
C GLY A 154 3.14 -14.03 9.87
N LEU A 155 3.03 -14.15 8.53
CA LEU A 155 2.34 -13.16 7.72
C LEU A 155 0.82 -13.31 7.84
N GLU A 156 0.15 -12.22 8.10
CA GLU A 156 -1.30 -12.11 8.03
C GLU A 156 -1.73 -11.59 6.65
N ASP A 157 -2.92 -12.01 6.20
CA ASP A 157 -3.48 -11.56 4.94
C ASP A 157 -3.81 -10.06 5.01
N LEU A 158 -3.52 -9.35 3.92
CA LEU A 158 -3.61 -7.90 3.84
C LEU A 158 -4.91 -7.47 3.19
N ALA A 159 -5.70 -6.62 3.84
CA ALA A 159 -6.83 -5.95 3.21
C ALA A 159 -6.35 -5.00 2.11
N VAL A 160 -6.84 -5.22 0.87
CA VAL A 160 -6.36 -4.55 -0.35
C VAL A 160 -7.45 -3.80 -1.11
N SER A 161 -8.60 -3.61 -0.50
CA SER A 161 -9.67 -2.75 -1.03
C SER A 161 -10.42 -2.01 0.07
N ARG A 162 -11.16 -0.97 -0.31
CA ARG A 162 -12.03 -0.18 0.56
C ARG A 162 -13.34 0.14 -0.14
N THR A 163 -14.41 0.34 0.65
CA THR A 163 -15.73 0.80 0.20
C THR A 163 -16.11 2.17 0.78
N THR A 164 -15.35 2.67 1.74
CA THR A 164 -15.63 3.92 2.48
C THR A 164 -15.34 5.20 1.70
N PHE A 165 -14.63 5.10 0.57
CA PHE A 165 -14.39 6.22 -0.35
C PHE A 165 -14.47 5.74 -1.80
N THR A 166 -14.66 6.69 -2.73
CA THR A 166 -14.91 6.40 -4.15
C THR A 166 -13.80 6.86 -5.09
N TRP A 167 -12.84 7.66 -4.59
CA TRP A 167 -11.74 8.16 -5.41
C TRP A 167 -10.54 7.23 -5.33
N GLY A 168 -10.14 6.68 -6.48
CA GLY A 168 -9.06 5.73 -6.66
C GLY A 168 -9.36 4.74 -7.78
N VAL A 169 -8.58 3.69 -7.92
CA VAL A 169 -8.76 2.66 -8.96
C VAL A 169 -9.91 1.73 -8.55
N PRO A 170 -11.04 1.71 -9.28
CA PRO A 170 -12.13 0.79 -8.97
C PRO A 170 -11.75 -0.65 -9.30
N VAL A 171 -12.22 -1.61 -8.49
CA VAL A 171 -12.11 -3.04 -8.81
C VAL A 171 -13.08 -3.36 -9.95
N PRO A 172 -12.61 -3.79 -11.14
CA PRO A 172 -13.49 -3.92 -12.32
C PRO A 172 -14.68 -4.88 -12.12
N SER A 173 -14.45 -6.02 -11.47
CA SER A 173 -15.49 -7.04 -11.19
C SER A 173 -16.43 -6.64 -10.05
N ASN A 174 -16.08 -5.63 -9.23
CA ASN A 174 -16.88 -5.15 -8.11
C ASN A 174 -16.66 -3.66 -7.84
N PRO A 175 -17.21 -2.75 -8.67
CA PRO A 175 -16.88 -1.31 -8.66
C PRO A 175 -17.27 -0.54 -7.39
N LYS A 176 -17.95 -1.18 -6.43
CA LYS A 176 -18.16 -0.59 -5.09
C LYS A 176 -16.87 -0.55 -4.26
N HIS A 177 -15.87 -1.38 -4.63
CA HIS A 177 -14.55 -1.40 -4.02
C HIS A 177 -13.56 -0.57 -4.81
N VAL A 178 -12.70 0.15 -4.09
CA VAL A 178 -11.54 0.85 -4.62
C VAL A 178 -10.30 0.13 -4.15
N VAL A 179 -9.33 -0.06 -5.05
CA VAL A 179 -8.05 -0.71 -4.71
C VAL A 179 -7.32 0.10 -3.65
N TYR A 180 -6.87 -0.57 -2.60
CA TYR A 180 -6.16 0.07 -1.49
C TYR A 180 -4.72 0.41 -1.87
N VAL A 181 -4.23 1.48 -1.27
CA VAL A 181 -3.04 2.23 -1.65
C VAL A 181 -1.80 1.40 -1.97
N TRP A 182 -1.52 0.29 -1.26
CA TRP A 182 -0.23 -0.38 -1.44
C TRP A 182 -0.12 -1.25 -2.68
N ILE A 183 -1.19 -1.90 -3.16
CA ILE A 183 -1.16 -2.55 -4.48
C ILE A 183 -0.99 -1.50 -5.58
N ASP A 184 -1.76 -0.42 -5.49
CA ASP A 184 -1.68 0.70 -6.40
C ASP A 184 -0.26 1.31 -6.39
N ALA A 185 0.21 1.74 -5.22
CA ALA A 185 1.49 2.43 -5.08
C ALA A 185 2.69 1.58 -5.52
N LEU A 186 2.76 0.29 -5.17
CA LEU A 186 3.92 -0.54 -5.49
C LEU A 186 4.03 -0.87 -6.99
N LEU A 187 2.90 -1.01 -7.68
CA LEU A 187 2.89 -1.25 -9.12
C LEU A 187 3.47 -0.09 -9.95
N ASN A 188 3.64 1.11 -9.36
CA ASN A 188 4.23 2.24 -10.07
C ASN A 188 5.62 1.95 -10.63
N TYR A 189 6.44 1.15 -9.94
CA TYR A 189 7.77 0.78 -10.38
C TYR A 189 7.76 0.01 -11.71
N ALA A 190 6.81 -0.91 -11.85
CA ALA A 190 6.64 -1.69 -13.07
C ALA A 190 5.97 -0.88 -14.17
N THR A 191 4.90 -0.15 -13.86
CA THR A 191 4.16 0.65 -14.85
C THR A 191 4.98 1.83 -15.39
N ALA A 192 5.85 2.42 -14.57
CA ALA A 192 6.80 3.44 -15.01
C ALA A 192 7.72 2.95 -16.13
N LEU A 193 8.02 1.66 -16.17
CA LEU A 193 8.85 1.00 -17.19
C LEU A 193 8.03 0.44 -18.36
N GLY A 194 6.70 0.59 -18.36
CA GLY A 194 5.82 0.14 -19.45
C GLY A 194 5.20 -1.25 -19.24
N TYR A 195 5.29 -1.84 -18.04
CA TYR A 195 4.60 -3.10 -17.76
C TYR A 195 3.10 -2.99 -18.04
N GLY A 196 2.54 -4.01 -18.70
CA GLY A 196 1.11 -4.03 -19.08
C GLY A 196 0.69 -3.05 -20.17
N GLN A 197 1.63 -2.38 -20.82
CA GLN A 197 1.41 -1.49 -21.94
C GLN A 197 1.91 -2.13 -23.25
N ASP A 198 1.40 -1.69 -24.41
CA ASP A 198 1.77 -2.25 -25.72
C ASP A 198 3.24 -1.96 -26.12
N GLU A 199 3.87 -0.98 -25.47
CA GLU A 199 5.27 -0.60 -25.67
C GLU A 199 6.17 -1.17 -24.56
N HIS A 200 6.47 -2.46 -24.61
CA HIS A 200 7.16 -3.19 -23.52
C HIS A 200 8.68 -3.03 -23.43
N GLY A 201 9.32 -2.37 -24.38
CA GLY A 201 10.77 -2.43 -24.53
C GLY A 201 11.62 -2.01 -23.32
N ASN A 202 11.09 -1.17 -22.43
CA ASN A 202 11.82 -0.68 -21.28
C ASN A 202 11.63 -1.58 -20.04
N PHE A 203 10.43 -2.18 -19.85
CA PHE A 203 10.20 -3.04 -18.69
C PHE A 203 11.12 -4.26 -18.73
N ASP A 204 11.11 -5.03 -19.82
CA ASP A 204 11.96 -6.22 -19.97
C ASP A 204 13.45 -5.89 -19.91
N LYS A 205 13.85 -4.74 -20.47
CA LYS A 205 15.22 -4.28 -20.47
C LYS A 205 15.76 -3.96 -19.08
N PHE A 206 14.99 -3.25 -18.27
CA PHE A 206 15.46 -2.75 -16.97
C PHE A 206 15.08 -3.66 -15.81
N TRP A 207 13.91 -4.34 -15.87
CA TRP A 207 13.46 -5.21 -14.79
C TRP A 207 14.26 -6.49 -14.66
N ASN A 208 14.81 -7.01 -15.76
CA ASN A 208 15.71 -8.16 -15.76
C ASN A 208 17.15 -7.81 -15.34
N GLY A 209 17.43 -6.55 -15.08
CA GLY A 209 18.71 -6.07 -14.57
C GLY A 209 18.74 -6.00 -13.05
N THR A 210 19.69 -5.22 -12.52
CA THR A 210 19.73 -4.92 -11.08
C THR A 210 18.79 -3.76 -10.77
N VAL A 211 17.84 -3.99 -9.86
CA VAL A 211 16.89 -2.98 -9.42
C VAL A 211 17.19 -2.60 -7.97
N PHE A 212 17.29 -1.30 -7.71
CA PHE A 212 17.45 -0.74 -6.37
C PHE A 212 16.23 0.09 -5.99
N HIS A 213 15.64 -0.21 -4.82
CA HIS A 213 14.63 0.62 -4.21
C HIS A 213 15.24 1.43 -3.06
N MET A 214 15.34 2.74 -3.22
CA MET A 214 15.79 3.66 -2.18
C MET A 214 14.55 4.19 -1.44
N VAL A 215 14.30 3.69 -0.24
CA VAL A 215 13.07 3.98 0.51
C VAL A 215 13.33 4.39 1.94
N GLY A 216 12.43 5.18 2.53
CA GLY A 216 12.42 5.47 3.95
C GLY A 216 12.10 4.21 4.77
N LYS A 217 12.57 4.16 6.02
CA LYS A 217 12.30 3.03 6.93
C LYS A 217 10.82 2.74 7.13
N ASP A 218 10.00 3.78 7.06
CA ASP A 218 8.55 3.70 7.34
C ASP A 218 7.78 2.89 6.29
N ILE A 219 8.34 2.79 5.08
CA ILE A 219 7.75 2.04 3.96
C ILE A 219 8.57 0.80 3.58
N LEU A 220 9.58 0.44 4.37
CA LEU A 220 10.43 -0.72 4.10
C LEU A 220 9.63 -2.03 4.07
N ARG A 221 8.70 -2.22 5.02
CA ARG A 221 7.83 -3.41 5.06
C ARG A 221 7.11 -3.67 3.74
N PHE A 222 6.55 -2.63 3.14
CA PHE A 222 5.80 -2.73 1.90
C PHE A 222 6.69 -3.13 0.71
N HIS A 223 7.93 -2.64 0.68
CA HIS A 223 8.89 -2.91 -0.39
C HIS A 223 9.62 -4.24 -0.24
N SER A 224 9.78 -4.72 0.98
CA SER A 224 10.53 -5.96 1.25
C SER A 224 9.65 -7.19 1.47
N ILE A 225 8.36 -7.00 1.81
CA ILE A 225 7.41 -8.08 2.06
C ILE A 225 6.34 -8.12 0.97
N TYR A 226 5.57 -7.03 0.77
CA TYR A 226 4.44 -7.04 -0.15
C TYR A 226 4.86 -7.02 -1.62
N TRP A 227 5.86 -6.23 -1.95
CA TRP A 227 6.33 -6.09 -3.32
C TRP A 227 6.98 -7.35 -3.93
N PRO A 228 7.77 -8.15 -3.20
CA PRO A 228 8.31 -9.42 -3.71
C PRO A 228 7.28 -10.54 -3.87
N ILE A 229 6.16 -10.49 -3.15
CA ILE A 229 5.04 -11.45 -3.24
C ILE A 229 4.17 -11.17 -4.45
#